data_0535d192032062a861ca59bc67955ed3
#
_entry.id   0535d192032062a861ca59bc67955ed3
#
_cell.length_a   1.000
_cell.length_b   1.000
_cell.length_c   1.000
_cell.angle_alpha   90.00
_cell.angle_beta   90.00
_cell.angle_gamma   90.00
#
_symmetry.space_group_name_H-M   'P 1'
#
loop_
_entity.id
_entity.type
_entity.pdbx_description
1 polymer ?
#
loop_
_entity_poly.entity_id
_entity_poly.type
_entity_poly.pdbx_seq_one_letter_code
_entity_poly.pdbx_strand_id
1 'polypeptide(L)'
;MGLLRESIRPSSDLRNKYNEISTVLKTRNEACIMTVNGRGDTVCMGYETYDKLKAQIELLEAIALAEEDERKGRMGPIEDTFISIEQLLAEAE
;
A
#
# COMPACT_ATOMS: atom_id res chain seq x y z
N MET A 1 1.51 8.75 -12.01
CA MET A 1 1.43 8.04 -10.74
C MET A 1 2.72 8.21 -9.96
N GLY A 2 2.62 8.71 -8.77
CA GLY A 2 3.78 8.93 -7.94
C GLY A 2 4.21 7.67 -7.22
N LEU A 3 5.51 7.48 -7.11
CA LEU A 3 6.05 6.48 -6.23
C LEU A 3 5.88 6.95 -4.79
N LEU A 4 5.74 6.02 -3.86
CA LEU A 4 5.67 6.35 -2.45
C LEU A 4 7.02 6.95 -2.03
N ARG A 5 6.97 8.13 -1.46
CA ARG A 5 8.17 8.78 -0.95
C ARG A 5 8.54 8.16 0.38
N GLU A 6 9.84 8.05 0.62
CA GLU A 6 10.34 7.46 1.83
C GLU A 6 11.33 8.39 2.52
N SER A 7 11.26 8.44 3.84
CA SER A 7 12.25 9.11 4.66
C SER A 7 12.82 8.09 5.63
N ILE A 8 13.97 8.39 6.21
CA ILE A 8 14.66 7.49 7.12
C ILE A 8 14.95 8.22 8.42
N ARG A 9 14.58 7.63 9.53
CA ARG A 9 14.82 8.20 10.86
C ARG A 9 15.19 7.10 11.85
N PRO A 10 15.98 7.42 12.87
CA PRO A 10 16.21 6.47 13.95
C PRO A 10 14.90 6.23 14.73
N SER A 11 14.74 5.02 15.24
CA SER A 11 13.52 4.64 15.95
C SER A 11 13.23 5.49 17.19
N SER A 12 14.27 6.07 17.78
CA SER A 12 14.10 6.96 18.92
C SER A 12 13.26 8.21 18.58
N ASP A 13 13.28 8.64 17.33
CA ASP A 13 12.48 9.80 16.90
C ASP A 13 10.98 9.53 17.01
N LEU A 14 10.57 8.28 16.86
CA LEU A 14 9.16 7.94 17.00
C LEU A 14 8.65 8.24 18.41
N ARG A 15 9.48 8.03 19.41
CA ARG A 15 9.14 8.34 20.80
C ARG A 15 9.19 9.84 21.07
N ASN A 16 10.24 10.50 20.58
CA ASN A 16 10.53 11.88 20.96
C ASN A 16 9.85 12.91 20.07
N LYS A 17 9.55 12.55 18.82
CA LYS A 17 9.03 13.48 17.81
C LYS A 17 7.79 12.93 17.10
N TYR A 18 7.01 12.13 17.79
CA TYR A 18 5.85 11.46 17.17
C TYR A 18 4.91 12.42 16.46
N ASN A 19 4.53 13.52 17.12
CA ASN A 19 3.57 14.47 16.56
C ASN A 19 4.09 15.11 15.27
N GLU A 20 5.38 15.44 15.24
CA GLU A 20 6.02 16.01 14.06
C GLU A 20 6.03 15.01 12.92
N ILE A 21 6.44 13.79 13.22
CA ILE A 21 6.51 12.71 12.21
C ILE A 21 5.11 12.40 11.67
N SER A 22 4.14 12.25 12.55
CA SER A 22 2.77 11.96 12.17
C SER A 22 2.21 13.02 11.23
N THR A 23 2.43 14.29 11.53
CA THR A 23 1.96 15.39 10.71
C THR A 23 2.58 15.36 9.31
N VAL A 24 3.90 15.14 9.23
CA VAL A 24 4.60 15.07 7.95
C VAL A 24 4.11 13.90 7.12
N LEU A 25 3.96 12.73 7.72
CA LEU A 25 3.53 11.54 7.00
C LEU A 25 2.12 11.71 6.43
N LYS A 26 1.22 12.28 7.21
CA LYS A 26 -0.16 12.52 6.75
C LYS A 26 -0.23 13.58 5.65
N THR A 27 0.53 14.66 5.81
CA THR A 27 0.49 15.79 4.89
C THR A 27 1.13 15.46 3.55
N ARG A 28 2.21 14.70 3.56
CA ARG A 28 3.01 14.43 2.36
C ARG A 28 2.79 13.06 1.74
N ASN A 29 1.96 12.23 2.34
CA ASN A 29 1.77 10.83 1.89
C ASN A 29 3.10 10.09 1.77
N GLU A 30 3.92 10.21 2.80
CA GLU A 30 5.23 9.55 2.87
C GLU A 30 5.19 8.35 3.81
N ALA A 31 6.12 7.44 3.59
CA ALA A 31 6.45 6.40 4.56
C ALA A 31 7.76 6.78 5.23
N CYS A 32 7.91 6.43 6.49
CA CYS A 32 9.15 6.66 7.22
C CYS A 32 9.72 5.32 7.67
N ILE A 33 10.95 5.06 7.25
CA ILE A 33 11.66 3.85 7.66
C ILE A 33 12.36 4.15 8.99
N MET A 34 11.95 3.44 10.03
CA MET A 34 12.58 3.56 11.34
C MET A 34 13.76 2.60 11.41
N THR A 35 14.91 3.11 11.81
CA THR A 35 16.13 2.30 11.86
C THR A 35 16.54 2.02 13.29
N VAL A 36 17.17 0.86 13.47
CA VAL A 36 17.83 0.47 14.71
C VAL A 36 19.22 0.03 14.32
N ASN A 37 20.23 0.65 14.94
CA ASN A 37 21.65 0.38 14.63
C ASN A 37 21.94 0.54 13.12
N GLY A 38 21.35 1.55 12.49
CA GLY A 38 21.58 1.85 11.09
C GLY A 38 20.88 0.93 10.10
N ARG A 39 20.01 0.05 10.57
CA ARG A 39 19.28 -0.89 9.71
C ARG A 39 17.80 -0.62 9.77
N GLY A 40 17.11 -0.81 8.65
CA GLY A 40 15.66 -0.70 8.60
C GLY A 40 15.03 -1.74 9.54
N ASP A 41 14.15 -1.27 10.41
CA ASP A 41 13.50 -2.10 11.41
C ASP A 41 11.99 -2.12 11.22
N THR A 42 11.38 -0.95 11.11
CA THR A 42 9.94 -0.81 10.94
C THR A 42 9.65 0.29 9.93
N VAL A 43 8.42 0.32 9.45
CA VAL A 43 7.96 1.37 8.55
C VAL A 43 6.71 2.00 9.14
N CYS A 44 6.67 3.32 9.14
CA CYS A 44 5.51 4.09 9.60
C CYS A 44 4.95 4.89 8.45
N MET A 45 3.65 4.97 8.37
CA MET A 45 2.97 5.80 7.37
C MET A 45 1.61 6.24 7.90
N GLY A 46 1.04 7.27 7.26
CA GLY A 46 -0.31 7.69 7.62
C GLY A 46 -1.32 6.60 7.30
N TYR A 47 -2.41 6.55 8.06
CA TYR A 47 -3.44 5.53 7.86
C TYR A 47 -4.01 5.56 6.44
N GLU A 48 -4.30 6.76 5.94
CA GLU A 48 -4.83 6.89 4.58
C GLU A 48 -3.84 6.42 3.51
N THR A 49 -2.56 6.71 3.71
CA THR A 49 -1.50 6.25 2.80
C THR A 49 -1.45 4.73 2.77
N TYR A 50 -1.50 4.10 3.92
CA TYR A 50 -1.51 2.66 4.04
C TYR A 50 -2.74 2.05 3.36
N ASP A 51 -3.91 2.63 3.60
CA ASP A 51 -5.16 2.14 3.05
C ASP A 51 -5.16 2.17 1.52
N LYS A 52 -4.66 3.25 0.93
CA LYS A 52 -4.53 3.35 -0.52
C LYS A 52 -3.53 2.34 -1.08
N LEU A 53 -2.41 2.17 -0.41
CA LEU A 53 -1.39 1.21 -0.84
C LEU A 53 -1.94 -0.21 -0.80
N LYS A 54 -2.65 -0.55 0.25
CA LYS A 54 -3.30 -1.86 0.40
C LYS A 54 -4.30 -2.11 -0.71
N ALA A 55 -5.12 -1.12 -1.03
CA ALA A 55 -6.09 -1.22 -2.10
C ALA A 55 -5.42 -1.44 -3.46
N GLN A 56 -4.33 -0.74 -3.72
CA GLN A 56 -3.57 -0.90 -4.95
C GLN A 56 -2.99 -2.30 -5.09
N ILE A 57 -2.47 -2.85 -4.01
CA ILE A 57 -1.92 -4.21 -4.01
C ILE A 57 -3.02 -5.23 -4.29
N GLU A 58 -4.16 -5.10 -3.65
CA GLU A 58 -5.29 -6.00 -3.85
C GLU A 58 -5.80 -5.96 -5.30
N LEU A 59 -5.86 -4.77 -5.88
CA LEU A 59 -6.27 -4.60 -7.27
C LEU A 59 -5.29 -5.27 -8.23
N LEU A 60 -3.99 -5.06 -8.02
CA LEU A 60 -2.96 -5.67 -8.87
C LEU A 60 -2.98 -7.19 -8.77
N GLU A 61 -3.22 -7.74 -7.60
CA GLU A 61 -3.35 -9.18 -7.43
C GLU A 61 -4.54 -9.72 -8.20
N ALA A 62 -5.67 -9.02 -8.16
CA ALA A 62 -6.86 -9.43 -8.91
C ALA A 62 -6.61 -9.42 -10.41
N ILE A 63 -5.92 -8.41 -10.93
CA ILE A 63 -5.57 -8.31 -12.34
C ILE A 63 -4.63 -9.45 -12.73
N ALA A 64 -3.63 -9.75 -11.91
CA ALA A 64 -2.69 -10.83 -12.18
C ALA A 64 -3.38 -12.19 -12.25
N LEU A 65 -4.33 -12.44 -11.36
CA LEU A 65 -5.11 -13.68 -11.38
C LEU A 65 -5.97 -13.78 -12.63
N ALA A 66 -6.59 -12.70 -13.06
CA ALA A 66 -7.38 -12.69 -14.28
C ALA A 66 -6.52 -13.00 -15.51
N GLU A 67 -5.34 -12.39 -15.59
CA GLU A 67 -4.42 -12.67 -16.70
C GLU A 67 -3.92 -14.12 -16.70
N GLU A 68 -3.65 -14.66 -15.53
CA GLU A 68 -3.21 -16.04 -15.40
C GLU A 68 -4.30 -17.00 -15.85
N ASP A 69 -5.54 -16.78 -15.45
CA ASP A 69 -6.65 -17.62 -15.85
C ASP A 69 -6.87 -17.57 -17.35
N GLU A 70 -6.73 -16.43 -17.96
CA GLU A 70 -6.81 -16.28 -19.41
C GLU A 70 -5.73 -17.07 -20.12
N ARG A 71 -4.49 -17.00 -19.66
CA ARG A 71 -3.37 -17.72 -20.26
C ARG A 71 -3.53 -19.22 -20.14
N LYS A 72 -4.15 -19.69 -19.09
CA LYS A 72 -4.39 -21.12 -18.86
C LYS A 72 -5.60 -21.65 -19.61
N GLY A 73 -6.27 -20.79 -20.34
CA GLY A 73 -7.49 -21.17 -21.04
C GLY A 73 -8.69 -21.35 -20.13
N ARG A 74 -8.59 -20.90 -18.91
CA ARG A 74 -9.69 -20.90 -17.96
C ARG A 74 -10.51 -19.64 -18.13
N MET A 75 -11.04 -19.49 -19.31
CA MET A 75 -11.86 -18.33 -19.58
C MET A 75 -13.20 -18.50 -18.90
N GLY A 76 -13.28 -18.03 -17.66
CA GLY A 76 -14.57 -17.78 -17.09
C GLY A 76 -15.23 -16.63 -17.84
N PRO A 77 -16.51 -16.41 -17.67
CA PRO A 77 -17.14 -15.26 -18.29
C PRO A 77 -16.39 -13.98 -17.93
N ILE A 78 -16.15 -13.13 -18.91
CA ILE A 78 -15.48 -11.84 -18.70
C ILE A 78 -16.21 -11.05 -17.62
N GLU A 79 -17.52 -11.19 -17.58
CA GLU A 79 -18.37 -10.52 -16.60
C GLU A 79 -18.01 -10.85 -15.16
N ASP A 80 -17.65 -12.11 -14.89
CA ASP A 80 -17.23 -12.53 -13.55
C ASP A 80 -15.95 -11.86 -13.13
N THR A 81 -15.02 -11.66 -14.08
CA THR A 81 -13.76 -10.98 -13.80
C THR A 81 -14.01 -9.52 -13.45
N PHE A 82 -14.86 -8.83 -14.19
CA PHE A 82 -15.21 -7.45 -13.91
C PHE A 82 -15.90 -7.30 -12.56
N ILE A 83 -16.81 -8.20 -12.24
CA ILE A 83 -17.50 -8.17 -10.95
C ILE A 83 -16.51 -8.31 -9.80
N SER A 84 -15.53 -9.21 -9.94
CA SER A 84 -14.52 -9.40 -8.91
C SER A 84 -13.68 -8.15 -8.68
N ILE A 85 -13.29 -7.47 -9.75
CA ILE A 85 -12.51 -6.23 -9.64
C ILE A 85 -13.34 -5.12 -9.00
N GLU A 86 -14.59 -4.96 -9.43
CA GLU A 86 -15.50 -3.97 -8.87
C GLU A 86 -15.72 -4.21 -7.38
N GLN A 87 -15.86 -5.47 -6.98
CA GLN A 87 -16.04 -5.83 -5.60
C GLN A 87 -14.82 -5.45 -4.76
N LEU A 88 -13.63 -5.71 -5.26
CA LEU A 88 -12.39 -5.33 -4.58
C LEU A 88 -12.28 -3.81 -4.42
N LEU A 89 -12.65 -3.07 -5.45
CA LEU A 89 -12.62 -1.61 -5.39
C LEU A 89 -13.64 -1.09 -4.37
N ALA A 90 -14.81 -1.68 -4.32
CA ALA A 90 -15.84 -1.29 -3.36
C ALA A 90 -15.39 -1.57 -1.92
N GLU A 91 -14.74 -2.69 -1.68
CA GLU A 91 -14.21 -3.03 -0.36
C GLU A 91 -13.04 -2.13 0.04
N ALA A 92 -12.29 -1.62 -0.91
CA ALA A 92 -11.17 -0.73 -0.65
C ALA A 92 -11.61 0.71 -0.33
N GLU A 93 -12.80 1.08 -0.72
CA GLU A 93 -13.35 2.39 -0.41
C GLU A 93 -13.86 2.44 1.03
#